data_534f1eae1de7454ff67d285a0717c18b
#
_entry.id   534f1eae1de7454ff67d285a0717c18b
#
_cell.length_a   1.000
_cell.length_b   1.000
_cell.length_c   1.000
_cell.angle_alpha   90.00
_cell.angle_beta   90.00
_cell.angle_gamma   90.00
#
_symmetry.space_group_name_H-M   'P 1'
#
loop_
_entity.id
_entity.type
_entity.pdbx_description
1 polymer ?
#
loop_
_entity_poly.entity_id
_entity_poly.type
_entity_poly.pdbx_seq_one_letter_code
_entity_poly.pdbx_strand_id
1 'polypeptide(L)'
;MNQTKELHNQLIDACKNNDAKAQMQLYDLYCNAMCTIANRYVKDTFVAEDIMQDSFIKAFQNIDSFRGEVTFGSWIKRIVINNSLDWLKKRKLEIISLNEEVYERVEEHEDWSISQSLQADFIAKA
;
A
#
# COMPACT_ATOMS: atom_id res chain seq x y z
N MET A 1 -26.09 6.54 4.72
CA MET A 1 -24.81 7.22 4.46
C MET A 1 -24.20 7.81 5.71
N ASN A 2 -24.95 8.62 6.46
CA ASN A 2 -24.44 9.23 7.68
C ASN A 2 -24.06 8.19 8.75
N GLN A 3 -24.79 7.09 8.84
CA GLN A 3 -24.52 6.03 9.81
C GLN A 3 -23.19 5.31 9.54
N THR A 4 -22.88 5.05 8.27
CA THR A 4 -21.62 4.40 7.90
C THR A 4 -20.43 5.28 8.21
N LYS A 5 -20.51 6.55 7.89
CA LYS A 5 -19.45 7.53 8.17
C LYS A 5 -19.23 7.69 9.67
N GLU A 6 -20.31 7.75 10.42
CA GLU A 6 -20.26 7.87 11.88
C GLU A 6 -19.63 6.62 12.50
N LEU A 7 -20.01 5.43 12.04
CA LEU A 7 -19.43 4.17 12.49
C LEU A 7 -17.92 4.14 12.21
N HIS A 8 -17.51 4.56 11.02
CA HIS A 8 -16.09 4.65 10.67
C HIS A 8 -15.34 5.60 11.61
N ASN A 9 -15.92 6.75 11.89
CA ASN A 9 -15.30 7.73 12.79
C ASN A 9 -15.15 7.16 14.20
N GLN A 10 -16.14 6.42 14.68
CA GLN A 10 -16.08 5.75 15.99
C GLN A 10 -14.98 4.71 16.03
N LEU A 11 -14.84 3.91 14.95
CA LEU A 11 -13.78 2.90 14.84
C LEU A 11 -12.39 3.55 14.83
N ILE A 12 -12.23 4.65 14.10
CA ILE A 12 -10.96 5.37 14.02
C ILE A 12 -10.59 5.93 15.39
N ASP A 13 -11.55 6.54 16.10
CA ASP A 13 -11.32 7.08 17.44
C ASP A 13 -10.93 5.97 18.42
N ALA A 14 -11.59 4.83 18.34
CA ALA A 14 -11.23 3.67 19.16
C ALA A 14 -9.83 3.16 18.85
N CYS A 15 -9.44 3.14 17.59
CA CYS A 15 -8.08 2.76 17.17
C CYS A 15 -7.02 3.69 17.74
N LYS A 16 -7.32 5.00 17.82
CA LYS A 16 -6.43 5.98 18.43
C LYS A 16 -6.24 5.75 19.92
N ASN A 17 -7.20 5.07 20.55
CA ASN A 17 -7.12 4.66 21.94
C ASN A 17 -6.57 3.24 22.12
N ASN A 18 -5.93 2.69 21.09
CA ASN A 18 -5.30 1.36 21.08
C ASN A 18 -6.30 0.21 21.27
N ASP A 19 -7.53 0.37 20.80
CA ASP A 19 -8.54 -0.70 20.87
C ASP A 19 -8.26 -1.74 19.78
N ALA A 20 -7.82 -2.91 20.19
CA ALA A 20 -7.46 -4.00 19.27
C ALA A 20 -8.65 -4.51 18.47
N LYS A 21 -9.84 -4.50 19.07
CA LYS A 21 -11.07 -4.92 18.37
C LYS A 21 -11.42 -3.96 17.24
N ALA A 22 -11.28 -2.66 17.50
CA ALA A 22 -11.54 -1.64 16.48
C ALA A 22 -10.54 -1.74 15.33
N GLN A 23 -9.27 -1.99 15.66
CA GLN A 23 -8.24 -2.20 14.65
C GLN A 23 -8.56 -3.40 13.77
N MET A 24 -8.99 -4.51 14.38
CA MET A 24 -9.37 -5.72 13.64
C MET A 24 -10.58 -5.46 12.74
N GLN A 25 -11.56 -4.69 13.21
CA GLN A 25 -12.72 -4.35 12.40
C GLN A 25 -12.35 -3.52 11.18
N LEU A 26 -11.49 -2.52 11.34
CA LEU A 26 -10.98 -1.74 10.20
C LEU A 26 -10.17 -2.61 9.25
N TYR A 27 -9.33 -3.47 9.79
CA TYR A 27 -8.56 -4.41 8.99
C TYR A 27 -9.49 -5.28 8.14
N ASP A 28 -10.49 -5.89 8.75
CA ASP A 28 -11.43 -6.78 8.06
C ASP A 28 -12.19 -6.06 6.95
N LEU A 29 -12.52 -4.79 7.15
CA LEU A 29 -13.24 -4.00 6.15
C LEU A 29 -12.41 -3.73 4.89
N TYR A 30 -11.12 -3.58 5.02
CA TYR A 30 -10.27 -3.09 3.93
C TYR A 30 -9.21 -4.07 3.45
N CYS A 31 -8.95 -5.16 4.17
CA CYS A 31 -7.82 -6.04 3.86
C CYS A 31 -7.88 -6.62 2.45
N ASN A 32 -9.05 -7.07 2.00
CA ASN A 32 -9.19 -7.68 0.68
C ASN A 32 -8.95 -6.66 -0.44
N ALA A 33 -9.54 -5.49 -0.31
CA ALA A 33 -9.36 -4.42 -1.29
C ALA A 33 -7.90 -3.97 -1.36
N MET A 34 -7.26 -3.83 -0.20
CA MET A 34 -5.86 -3.39 -0.13
C MET A 34 -4.91 -4.45 -0.68
N CYS A 35 -5.19 -5.73 -0.41
CA CYS A 35 -4.42 -6.83 -0.98
C CYS A 35 -4.52 -6.84 -2.51
N THR A 36 -5.72 -6.63 -3.04
CA THR A 36 -5.95 -6.52 -4.49
C THR A 36 -5.14 -5.37 -5.09
N ILE A 37 -5.13 -4.23 -4.43
CA ILE A 37 -4.35 -3.08 -4.88
C ILE A 37 -2.86 -3.40 -4.92
N ALA A 38 -2.33 -3.95 -3.84
CA ALA A 38 -0.92 -4.34 -3.77
C ALA A 38 -0.57 -5.33 -4.89
N ASN A 39 -1.44 -6.32 -5.12
CA ASN A 39 -1.21 -7.34 -6.13
C ASN A 39 -1.15 -6.78 -7.56
N ARG A 40 -1.85 -5.69 -7.83
CA ARG A 40 -1.76 -5.02 -9.13
C ARG A 40 -0.36 -4.51 -9.42
N TYR A 41 0.37 -4.12 -8.38
CA TYR A 41 1.73 -3.61 -8.51
C TYR A 41 2.76 -4.72 -8.51
N VAL A 42 2.70 -5.62 -7.52
CA VAL A 42 3.76 -6.63 -7.32
C VAL A 42 3.51 -7.92 -8.08
N LYS A 43 2.27 -8.21 -8.47
CA LYS A 43 1.88 -9.40 -9.26
C LYS A 43 2.32 -10.72 -8.60
N ASP A 44 2.24 -10.75 -7.28
CA ASP A 44 2.58 -11.91 -6.46
C ASP A 44 1.69 -11.86 -5.23
N THR A 45 0.82 -12.86 -5.09
CA THR A 45 -0.20 -12.89 -4.05
C THR A 45 0.41 -12.90 -2.65
N PHE A 46 1.48 -13.64 -2.45
CA PHE A 46 2.15 -13.72 -1.14
C PHE A 46 2.78 -12.39 -0.76
N VAL A 47 3.47 -11.77 -1.70
CA VAL A 47 4.08 -10.45 -1.50
C VAL A 47 3.01 -9.39 -1.24
N ALA A 48 1.92 -9.43 -2.02
CA ALA A 48 0.82 -8.49 -1.84
C ALA A 48 0.22 -8.58 -0.45
N GLU A 49 0.03 -9.79 0.06
CA GLU A 49 -0.49 -10.01 1.41
C GLU A 49 0.45 -9.45 2.48
N ASP A 50 1.75 -9.70 2.34
CA ASP A 50 2.75 -9.15 3.26
C ASP A 50 2.73 -7.63 3.26
N ILE A 51 2.68 -7.02 2.08
CA ILE A 51 2.63 -5.56 1.94
C ILE A 51 1.36 -5.00 2.58
N MET A 52 0.22 -5.65 2.33
CA MET A 52 -1.05 -5.23 2.92
C MET A 52 -0.99 -5.27 4.44
N GLN A 53 -0.50 -6.36 5.02
CA GLN A 53 -0.40 -6.50 6.47
C GLN A 53 0.56 -5.48 7.07
N ASP A 54 1.73 -5.30 6.48
CA ASP A 54 2.70 -4.30 6.93
C ASP A 54 2.13 -2.88 6.85
N SER A 55 1.33 -2.62 5.81
CA SER A 55 0.70 -1.31 5.63
C SER A 55 -0.29 -1.01 6.75
N PHE A 56 -1.08 -2.00 7.16
CA PHE A 56 -2.01 -1.82 8.30
C PHE A 56 -1.26 -1.64 9.61
N ILE A 57 -0.17 -2.37 9.82
CA ILE A 57 0.66 -2.20 11.01
C ILE A 57 1.17 -0.76 11.08
N LYS A 58 1.74 -0.26 10.00
CA LYS A 58 2.24 1.11 9.92
C LYS A 58 1.11 2.12 10.10
N ALA A 59 -0.05 1.86 9.51
CA ALA A 59 -1.22 2.73 9.63
C ALA A 59 -1.65 2.85 11.09
N PHE A 60 -1.76 1.73 11.80
CA PHE A 60 -2.19 1.75 13.19
C PHE A 60 -1.13 2.36 14.11
N GLN A 61 0.15 2.17 13.81
CA GLN A 61 1.23 2.83 14.55
C GLN A 61 1.20 4.35 14.40
N ASN A 62 0.69 4.84 13.27
CA ASN A 62 0.63 6.26 12.94
C ASN A 62 -0.80 6.79 12.88
N ILE A 63 -1.75 6.10 13.50
CA ILE A 63 -3.17 6.46 13.44
C ILE A 63 -3.43 7.86 14.01
N ASP A 64 -2.61 8.31 14.95
CA ASP A 64 -2.73 9.65 15.54
C ASP A 64 -2.48 10.74 14.50
N SER A 65 -1.75 10.45 13.44
CA SER A 65 -1.51 11.42 12.37
C SER A 65 -2.68 11.51 11.38
N PHE A 66 -3.62 10.57 11.44
CA PHE A 66 -4.79 10.60 10.59
C PHE A 66 -5.77 11.67 11.11
N ARG A 67 -5.97 12.71 10.31
CA ARG A 67 -6.78 13.87 10.72
C ARG A 67 -8.19 13.88 10.14
N GLY A 68 -8.53 12.89 9.34
CA GLY A 68 -9.86 12.81 8.72
C GLY A 68 -10.05 13.74 7.53
N GLU A 69 -9.00 14.35 7.02
CA GLU A 69 -9.05 15.20 5.83
C GLU A 69 -9.40 14.40 4.58
N VAL A 70 -9.03 13.12 4.58
CA VAL A 70 -9.39 12.14 3.54
C VAL A 70 -10.07 10.96 4.24
N THR A 71 -10.69 10.09 3.46
CA THR A 71 -11.29 8.87 4.03
C THR A 71 -10.18 7.94 4.52
N PHE A 72 -10.50 7.08 5.48
CA PHE A 72 -9.56 6.06 5.96
C PHE A 72 -9.11 5.17 4.80
N GLY A 73 -10.05 4.77 3.93
CA GLY A 73 -9.74 3.95 2.76
C GLY A 73 -8.70 4.59 1.85
N SER A 74 -8.83 5.89 1.58
CA SER A 74 -7.85 6.62 0.77
C SER A 74 -6.49 6.71 1.47
N TRP A 75 -6.50 6.89 2.76
CA TRP A 75 -5.28 7.00 3.56
C TRP A 75 -4.49 5.69 3.56
N ILE A 76 -5.17 4.57 3.86
CA ILE A 76 -4.52 3.25 3.85
C ILE A 76 -4.09 2.85 2.44
N LYS A 77 -4.88 3.18 1.43
CA LYS A 77 -4.54 2.92 0.03
C LYS A 77 -3.21 3.56 -0.35
N ARG A 78 -2.99 4.81 0.04
CA ARG A 78 -1.73 5.51 -0.23
C ARG A 78 -0.56 4.79 0.41
N ILE A 79 -0.70 4.33 1.65
CA ILE A 79 0.34 3.58 2.35
C ILE A 79 0.66 2.29 1.59
N VAL A 80 -0.37 1.55 1.18
CA VAL A 80 -0.21 0.30 0.43
C VAL A 80 0.50 0.54 -0.90
N ILE A 81 0.11 1.55 -1.65
CA ILE A 81 0.73 1.87 -2.93
C ILE A 81 2.21 2.24 -2.74
N ASN A 82 2.50 3.09 -1.77
CA ASN A 82 3.87 3.49 -1.47
C ASN A 82 4.74 2.29 -1.11
N ASN A 83 4.23 1.39 -0.28
CA ASN A 83 4.96 0.19 0.11
C ASN A 83 5.15 -0.77 -1.07
N SER A 84 4.16 -0.86 -1.95
CA SER A 84 4.25 -1.68 -3.17
C SER A 84 5.32 -1.15 -4.12
N LEU A 85 5.36 0.15 -4.32
CA LEU A 85 6.37 0.80 -5.16
C LEU A 85 7.77 0.65 -4.56
N ASP A 86 7.90 0.77 -3.25
CA ASP A 86 9.17 0.56 -2.55
C ASP A 86 9.66 -0.87 -2.74
N TRP A 87 8.77 -1.85 -2.63
CA TRP A 87 9.11 -3.25 -2.83
C TRP A 87 9.63 -3.48 -4.25
N LEU A 88 8.93 -2.94 -5.25
CA LEU A 88 9.34 -3.06 -6.66
C LEU A 88 10.71 -2.43 -6.89
N LYS A 89 10.96 -1.28 -6.30
CA LYS A 89 12.23 -0.58 -6.40
C LYS A 89 13.37 -1.40 -5.80
N LYS A 90 13.17 -1.96 -4.63
CA LYS A 90 14.17 -2.80 -3.97
C LYS A 90 14.46 -4.06 -4.77
N ARG A 91 13.42 -4.72 -5.28
CA ARG A 91 13.59 -5.93 -6.09
C ARG A 91 14.37 -5.64 -7.36
N LYS A 92 14.08 -4.52 -8.00
CA LYS A 92 14.79 -4.08 -9.19
C LYS A 92 16.27 -3.87 -8.90
N LEU A 93 16.61 -3.21 -7.81
CA LEU A 93 17.98 -3.00 -7.38
C LEU A 93 18.70 -4.30 -7.06
N GLU A 94 18.03 -5.26 -6.44
CA GLU A 94 18.57 -6.59 -6.17
C GLU A 94 18.92 -7.33 -7.47
N ILE A 95 18.03 -7.29 -8.44
CA ILE A 95 18.24 -7.93 -9.74
C ILE A 95 19.43 -7.29 -10.47
N ILE A 96 19.52 -5.96 -10.45
CA ILE A 96 20.63 -5.22 -11.04
C ILE A 96 21.95 -5.63 -10.38
N SER A 97 21.97 -5.68 -9.07
CA SER A 97 23.15 -6.05 -8.28
C SER A 97 23.64 -7.46 -8.60
N LEU A 98 22.70 -8.40 -8.80
CA LEU A 98 23.06 -9.78 -9.11
C LEU A 98 23.56 -9.98 -10.54
N ASN A 99 23.15 -9.13 -11.47
CA ASN A 99 23.42 -9.29 -12.91
C ASN A 99 24.07 -8.07 -13.54
N GLU A 100 24.88 -7.37 -12.77
CA GLU A 100 25.45 -6.07 -13.15
C GLU A 100 26.12 -6.05 -14.52
N GLU A 101 26.88 -7.08 -14.85
CA GLU A 101 27.61 -7.15 -16.12
C GLU A 101 26.73 -7.44 -17.34
N VAL A 102 25.64 -8.15 -17.15
CA VAL A 102 24.77 -8.59 -18.24
C VAL A 102 23.66 -7.59 -18.52
N TYR A 103 23.27 -6.84 -17.52
CA TYR A 103 22.08 -5.99 -17.57
C TYR A 103 22.33 -4.54 -17.96
N GLU A 104 23.55 -4.06 -17.92
CA GLU A 104 23.85 -2.65 -18.13
C GLU A 104 23.26 -2.06 -19.41
N ARG A 105 23.09 -2.86 -20.47
CA ARG A 105 22.59 -2.36 -21.76
C ARG A 105 21.10 -2.57 -21.98
N VAL A 106 20.55 -3.63 -21.42
CA VAL A 106 19.16 -4.01 -21.68
C VAL A 106 18.22 -3.36 -20.68
N GLU A 107 18.70 -3.14 -19.48
CA GLU A 107 17.90 -2.67 -18.38
C GLU A 107 17.54 -1.20 -18.40
N GLU A 108 18.38 -0.37 -18.98
CA GLU A 108 18.04 1.06 -19.08
C GLU A 108 16.70 1.28 -19.76
N HIS A 109 16.38 0.44 -20.77
CA HIS A 109 15.10 0.52 -21.46
C HIS A 109 13.97 -0.10 -20.67
N GLU A 110 14.18 -1.26 -20.08
CA GLU A 110 13.14 -1.96 -19.31
C GLU A 110 12.80 -1.21 -18.03
N ASP A 111 13.81 -0.71 -17.34
CA ASP A 111 13.63 0.07 -16.12
C ASP A 111 12.81 1.33 -16.37
N TRP A 112 13.14 2.02 -17.44
CA TRP A 112 12.42 3.22 -17.84
C TRP A 112 10.95 2.91 -18.15
N SER A 113 10.73 1.83 -18.90
CA SER A 113 9.41 1.36 -19.27
C SER A 113 8.55 1.02 -18.07
N ILE A 114 9.10 0.26 -17.13
CA ILE A 114 8.41 -0.14 -15.90
C ILE A 114 8.08 1.07 -15.04
N SER A 115 9.03 1.97 -14.86
CA SER A 115 8.82 3.20 -14.09
C SER A 115 7.70 4.06 -14.67
N GLN A 116 7.69 4.23 -15.99
CA GLN A 116 6.65 5.01 -16.65
C GLN A 116 5.28 4.33 -16.53
N SER A 117 5.24 3.02 -16.69
CA SER A 117 4.00 2.26 -16.56
C SER A 117 3.41 2.37 -15.16
N LEU A 118 4.24 2.25 -14.14
CA LEU A 118 3.81 2.39 -12.75
C LEU A 118 3.33 3.79 -12.43
N GLN A 119 4.03 4.80 -12.92
CA GLN A 119 3.63 6.20 -12.74
C GLN A 119 2.31 6.50 -13.45
N ALA A 120 2.14 5.99 -14.66
CA ALA A 120 0.90 6.16 -15.41
C ALA A 120 -0.28 5.51 -14.68
N ASP A 121 -0.10 4.29 -14.16
CA ASP A 121 -1.12 3.61 -13.38
C ASP A 121 -1.46 4.38 -12.10
N PHE A 122 -0.46 4.90 -11.42
CA PHE A 122 -0.65 5.69 -10.22
C PHE A 122 -1.46 6.96 -10.51
N ILE A 123 -1.11 7.68 -11.56
CA ILE A 123 -1.79 8.91 -11.96
C ILE A 123 -3.23 8.62 -12.40
N ALA A 124 -3.45 7.55 -13.15
CA ALA A 124 -4.77 7.18 -13.63
C ALA A 124 -5.73 6.82 -12.50
N LYS A 125 -5.21 6.35 -11.38
CA LYS A 125 -6.02 5.95 -10.21
C LYS A 125 -6.15 7.05 -9.16
N ALA A 126 -5.37 8.06 -9.30
CA ALA A 126 -5.44 9.20 -8.39
C ALA A 126 -6.60 10.11 -8.75
#